data_0b806ea37a9df50461d6acdd9c2aec69
#
_entry.id   0b806ea37a9df50461d6acdd9c2aec69
#
_cell.length_a   1.000
_cell.length_b   1.000
_cell.length_c   1.000
_cell.angle_alpha   90.00
_cell.angle_beta   90.00
_cell.angle_gamma   90.00
#
_symmetry.space_group_name_H-M   'P 1'
#
loop_
_entity.id
_entity.type
_entity.pdbx_description
1 polymer ?
#
loop_
_entity_poly.entity_id
_entity_poly.type
_entity_poly.pdbx_seq_one_letter_code
_entity_poly.pdbx_strand_id
1 'polypeptide(L)' 'MDDAVQVPCPDCFEWVEVVIDPAVRGEMVQDCEVCCRPWRVLVRRRRDGSPAVTVDRAQ' A
#
# COMPACT_ATOMS: atom_id res chain seq x y z
N MET A 1 -15.55 -4.13 -5.78
CA MET A 1 -15.34 -2.84 -5.12
C MET A 1 -13.91 -2.75 -4.64
N ASP A 2 -13.30 -1.58 -4.81
CA ASP A 2 -11.93 -1.36 -4.42
C ASP A 2 -11.85 -0.96 -2.94
N ASP A 3 -10.84 -1.46 -2.26
CA ASP A 3 -10.60 -1.10 -0.88
C ASP A 3 -9.57 0.02 -0.82
N ALA A 4 -9.91 1.12 -0.18
CA ALA A 4 -8.98 2.22 0.03
C ALA A 4 -8.38 2.10 1.42
N VAL A 5 -7.05 2.07 1.50
CA VAL A 5 -6.32 1.92 2.74
C VAL A 5 -5.35 3.08 2.89
N GLN A 6 -5.33 3.69 4.06
CA GLN A 6 -4.35 4.73 4.35
C GLN A 6 -3.14 4.13 5.03
N VAL A 7 -1.97 4.40 4.47
CA VAL A 7 -0.70 3.87 4.97
C VAL A 7 0.31 4.98 5.11
N PRO A 8 1.22 4.91 6.10
CA PRO A 8 2.26 5.92 6.24
C PRO A 8 3.38 5.68 5.25
N CYS A 9 3.82 6.75 4.59
CA CYS A 9 4.98 6.68 3.73
C CYS A 9 6.23 6.40 4.56
N PRO A 10 7.08 5.44 4.17
CA PRO A 10 8.27 5.11 4.95
C PRO A 10 9.36 6.18 4.89
N ASP A 11 9.25 7.14 3.99
CA ASP A 11 10.24 8.21 3.85
C ASP A 11 9.82 9.52 4.52
N CYS A 12 8.62 10.01 4.19
CA CYS A 12 8.16 11.30 4.71
C CYS A 12 7.13 11.17 5.82
N PHE A 13 6.68 9.96 6.12
CA PHE A 13 5.71 9.65 7.17
C PHE A 13 4.33 10.29 6.98
N GLU A 14 4.05 10.77 5.78
CA GLU A 14 2.73 11.28 5.45
C GLU A 14 1.78 10.12 5.14
N TRP A 15 0.51 10.29 5.51
CA TRP A 15 -0.50 9.28 5.22
C TRP A 15 -0.92 9.40 3.77
N VAL A 16 -0.82 8.30 3.06
CA VAL A 16 -1.18 8.20 1.64
C VAL A 16 -2.25 7.15 1.47
N GLU A 17 -3.28 7.49 0.70
CA GLU A 17 -4.34 6.53 0.39
C GLU A 17 -3.91 5.65 -0.76
N VAL A 18 -4.01 4.35 -0.55
CA VAL A 18 -3.71 3.35 -1.56
C VAL A 18 -4.99 2.59 -1.87
N VAL A 19 -5.37 2.55 -3.14
CA VAL A 19 -6.55 1.81 -3.58
C VAL A 19 -6.12 0.39 -3.93
N ILE A 20 -6.71 -0.57 -3.24
CA ILE A 20 -6.40 -1.99 -3.43
C ILE A 20 -7.55 -2.66 -4.15
N ASP A 21 -7.27 -3.15 -5.35
CA ASP A 21 -8.24 -3.94 -6.10
C ASP A 21 -8.42 -5.29 -5.41
N PRO A 22 -9.66 -5.79 -5.25
CA PRO A 22 -9.86 -7.08 -4.58
C PRO A 22 -9.18 -8.26 -5.28
N ALA A 23 -8.83 -8.11 -6.56
CA ALA A 23 -8.11 -9.14 -7.29
C ALA A 23 -6.59 -9.05 -7.10
N VAL A 24 -6.09 -7.94 -6.55
CA VAL A 24 -4.65 -7.74 -6.37
C VAL A 24 -4.15 -8.49 -5.14
N ARG A 25 -3.09 -9.25 -5.32
CA ARG A 25 -2.39 -9.95 -4.25
C ARG A 25 -0.90 -9.83 -4.47
N GLY A 26 -0.15 -9.83 -3.36
CA GLY A 26 1.29 -9.84 -3.42
C GLY A 26 1.88 -8.45 -3.39
N GLU A 27 2.86 -8.23 -4.22
CA GLU A 27 3.69 -7.03 -4.19
C GLU A 27 3.35 -6.08 -5.33
N MET A 28 3.28 -4.81 -5.00
CA MET A 28 3.12 -3.76 -6.00
C MET A 28 4.00 -2.57 -5.63
N VAL A 29 4.32 -1.74 -6.62
CA VAL A 29 5.10 -0.52 -6.40
C VAL A 29 4.17 0.67 -6.48
N GLN A 30 4.30 1.57 -5.53
CA GLN A 30 3.50 2.78 -5.44
C GLN A 30 4.42 3.97 -5.23
N ASP A 31 4.13 5.08 -5.88
CA ASP A 31 4.88 6.32 -5.68
C ASP A 31 4.19 7.18 -4.64
N CYS A 32 4.97 7.78 -3.75
CA CYS A 32 4.44 8.70 -2.77
C CYS A 32 4.03 10.01 -3.44
N GLU A 33 2.86 10.52 -3.09
CA GLU A 33 2.36 11.78 -3.64
C GLU A 33 3.05 13.00 -3.05
N VAL A 34 3.69 12.84 -1.90
CA VAL A 34 4.31 13.95 -1.18
C VAL A 34 5.79 14.05 -1.49
N CYS A 35 6.53 12.97 -1.29
CA CYS A 35 7.97 12.99 -1.49
C CYS A 35 8.41 12.39 -2.84
N CYS A 36 7.48 11.83 -3.59
CA CYS A 36 7.71 11.26 -4.92
C CYS A 36 8.69 10.10 -4.94
N ARG A 37 8.89 9.44 -3.81
CA ARG A 37 9.78 8.28 -3.73
C ARG A 37 9.00 6.99 -3.91
N PRO A 38 9.56 6.00 -4.63
CA PRO A 38 8.89 4.72 -4.79
C PRO A 38 8.97 3.89 -3.51
N TRP A 39 7.93 3.15 -3.25
CA TRP A 39 7.89 2.23 -2.12
C TRP A 39 7.13 0.98 -2.52
N ARG A 40 7.40 -0.08 -1.77
CA ARG A 40 6.84 -1.38 -2.05
C ARG A 40 5.64 -1.62 -1.14
N VAL A 41 4.54 -2.03 -1.75
CA VAL A 41 3.32 -2.32 -1.02
C VAL A 41 3.08 -3.83 -1.09
N LEU A 42 2.98 -4.46 0.06
CA LEU A 42 2.65 -5.88 0.15
C LEU A 42 1.20 -6.03 0.58
N VAL A 43 0.44 -6.76 -0.23
CA VAL A 43 -0.98 -6.96 0.02
C VAL A 43 -1.24 -8.44 0.31
N ARG A 44 -1.86 -8.70 1.45
CA ARG A 44 -2.27 -10.05 1.83
C ARG A 44 -3.74 -10.03 2.20
N ARG A 45 -4.41 -11.16 2.01
CA ARG A 45 -5.79 -11.32 2.45
C ARG A 45 -5.83 -12.13 3.74
N ARG A 46 -6.58 -11.62 4.70
CA ARG A 46 -6.84 -12.33 5.95
C ARG A 46 -7.97 -13.32 5.76
N ARG A 47 -8.19 -14.16 6.76
CA ARG A 47 -9.27 -15.16 6.71
C ARG A 47 -10.65 -14.54 6.57
N ASP A 48 -10.83 -13.37 7.16
CA ASP A 48 -12.11 -12.65 7.09
C ASP A 48 -12.30 -11.88 5.79
N GLY A 49 -11.31 -11.92 4.90
CA GLY A 49 -11.36 -11.24 3.62
C GLY A 49 -10.80 -9.82 3.63
N SER A 50 -10.43 -9.30 4.79
CA SER A 50 -9.89 -7.95 4.87
C SER A 50 -8.45 -7.90 4.34
N PRO A 51 -8.05 -6.78 3.70
CA PRO A 51 -6.67 -6.66 3.22
C PRO A 51 -5.72 -6.28 4.35
N ALA A 52 -4.57 -6.95 4.38
CA ALA A 52 -3.46 -6.57 5.24
C ALA A 52 -2.40 -5.94 4.34
N VAL A 53 -2.13 -4.67 4.55
CA VAL A 53 -1.21 -3.90 3.71
C VAL A 53 0.02 -3.49 4.50
N THR A 54 1.19 -3.78 3.94
CA THR A 54 2.47 -3.40 4.53
C THR A 54 3.24 -2.59 3.50
N VAL A 55 3.90 -1.53 3.93
CA VAL A 55 4.70 -0.69 3.04
C VAL A 55 6.15 -0.71 3.46
N ASP A 56 7.03 -0.62 2.46
CA ASP A 56 8.47 -0.68 2.67
C ASP A 56 9.15 0.15 1.61
N ARG A 57 10.37 0.59 1.90
CA ARG A 57 11.14 1.32 0.90
C ARG A 57 11.51 0.39 -0.24
N ALA A 58 11.39 0.90 -1.47
CA ALA A 58 11.72 0.11 -2.65
C ALA A 58 13.22 0.09 -2.93
N GLN A 59 13.98 0.89 -2.21
CA GLN A 59 15.45 0.93 -2.37
C GLN A 59 16.13 0.26 -1.21
#